data_ab7f5035ad471bab7f3abbc11e2f1806
#
_entry.id   ab7f5035ad471bab7f3abbc11e2f1806
#
_cell.length_a   1.000
_cell.length_b   1.000
_cell.length_c   1.000
_cell.angle_alpha   90.00
_cell.angle_beta   90.00
_cell.angle_gamma   90.00
#
_symmetry.space_group_name_H-M   'P 1'
#
loop_
_entity.id
_entity.type
_entity.pdbx_description
1 polymer ?
#
loop_
_entity_poly.entity_id
_entity_poly.type
_entity_poly.pdbx_seq_one_letter_code
_entity_poly.pdbx_strand_id
1 'polypeptide(L)'
;MVIFFRPILMKRDPDYFAGTEPELVFIAKRLRDALSLEELLTGAGIDYAVETDEYHSGMIFRSTRMGAFFYVRPETREQAAAVMLENGYVPVAPGEKGSV
;
A
#
# COMPACT_ATOMS: atom_id res chain seq x y z
N MET A 1 26.40 -3.82 -8.89
CA MET A 1 25.90 -3.27 -8.85
C MET A 1 25.24 -2.78 -8.96
N VAL A 2 25.05 -2.98 -8.86
CA VAL A 2 24.38 -2.39 -9.00
C VAL A 2 23.96 -1.60 -8.93
N ILE A 3 24.06 -1.61 -8.91
CA ILE A 3 23.67 -0.83 -8.92
C ILE A 3 23.51 0.08 -9.17
N PHE A 4 24.05 0.16 -9.15
CA PHE A 4 23.81 1.14 -9.55
C PHE A 4 22.91 1.39 -10.23
N PHE A 5 22.90 0.92 -10.41
CA PHE A 5 21.62 1.06 -11.03
C PHE A 5 20.52 0.93 -10.02
N ARG A 6 19.74 1.93 -9.89
CA ARG A 6 18.66 1.91 -8.94
C ARG A 6 17.36 1.83 -9.68
N PRO A 7 16.45 0.99 -9.25
CA PRO A 7 15.14 0.98 -9.86
C PRO A 7 14.44 2.30 -9.63
N ILE A 8 13.62 2.69 -10.59
CA ILE A 8 12.81 3.88 -10.43
C ILE A 8 11.80 3.60 -9.34
N LEU A 9 11.73 4.51 -8.38
CA LEU A 9 10.78 4.38 -7.31
C LEU A 9 9.37 4.57 -7.84
N MET A 10 8.50 3.63 -7.58
CA MET A 10 7.12 3.68 -8.07
C MET A 10 6.18 4.34 -7.08
N LYS A 11 6.72 4.87 -5.99
CA LYS A 11 5.91 5.58 -5.02
C LYS A 11 5.53 6.94 -5.58
N ARG A 12 4.24 7.26 -5.53
CA ARG A 12 3.72 8.50 -6.10
C ARG A 12 3.03 9.32 -5.03
N ASP A 13 2.93 10.62 -5.26
CA ASP A 13 2.09 11.46 -4.44
C ASP A 13 0.65 11.04 -4.61
N PRO A 14 -0.17 11.21 -3.57
CA PRO A 14 -1.60 10.93 -3.76
C PRO A 14 -2.21 11.70 -4.92
N ASP A 15 -1.72 12.92 -5.18
CA ASP A 15 -2.23 13.72 -6.30
C ASP A 15 -1.93 13.11 -7.65
N TYR A 16 -0.95 12.22 -7.73
CA TYR A 16 -0.62 11.56 -8.98
C TYR A 16 -1.81 10.82 -9.56
N PHE A 17 -2.71 10.39 -8.69
CA PHE A 17 -3.88 9.63 -9.10
C PHE A 17 -5.10 10.53 -9.33
N ALA A 18 -4.90 11.85 -9.40
CA ALA A 18 -6.02 12.76 -9.63
C ALA A 18 -6.71 12.37 -10.92
N GLY A 19 -8.04 12.31 -10.89
CA GLY A 19 -8.80 11.89 -12.05
C GLY A 19 -9.09 10.41 -12.10
N THR A 20 -8.41 9.61 -11.30
CA THR A 20 -8.74 8.21 -11.11
C THR A 20 -9.02 8.02 -9.64
N GLU A 21 -9.75 7.00 -9.33
CA GLU A 21 -10.05 6.70 -7.93
C GLU A 21 -9.14 5.57 -7.47
N PRO A 22 -8.05 5.89 -6.77
CA PRO A 22 -7.15 4.82 -6.33
C PRO A 22 -7.84 3.95 -5.30
N GLU A 23 -7.41 2.70 -5.24
CA GLU A 23 -8.01 1.74 -4.33
C GLU A 23 -7.02 1.36 -3.25
N LEU A 24 -7.53 1.30 -2.04
CA LEU A 24 -6.74 0.86 -0.91
C LEU A 24 -6.43 -0.62 -1.06
N VAL A 25 -5.16 -0.98 -0.91
CA VAL A 25 -4.75 -2.37 -1.07
C VAL A 25 -4.14 -2.93 0.20
N PHE A 26 -3.61 -2.09 1.08
CA PHE A 26 -2.99 -2.59 2.29
C PHE A 26 -2.83 -1.47 3.31
N ILE A 27 -2.90 -1.82 4.58
CA ILE A 27 -2.59 -0.90 5.66
C ILE A 27 -1.43 -1.50 6.43
N ALA A 28 -0.27 -0.90 6.31
CA ALA A 28 0.91 -1.36 7.04
C ALA A 28 0.89 -0.75 8.42
N LYS A 29 0.88 -1.60 9.42
CA LYS A 29 0.82 -1.15 10.81
C LYS A 29 2.19 -1.08 11.45
N ARG A 30 3.21 -1.53 10.75
CA ARG A 30 4.59 -1.48 11.20
C ARG A 30 5.43 -0.87 10.10
N LEU A 31 6.42 -0.08 10.53
CA LEU A 31 7.33 0.53 9.56
C LEU A 31 8.02 -0.51 8.70
N ARG A 32 8.42 -1.61 9.31
CA ARG A 32 9.10 -2.67 8.58
C ARG A 32 8.24 -3.20 7.43
N ASP A 33 6.96 -3.40 7.70
CA ASP A 33 6.07 -3.90 6.67
C ASP A 33 5.85 -2.86 5.58
N ALA A 34 5.76 -1.60 5.97
CA ALA A 34 5.59 -0.54 4.99
C ALA A 34 6.78 -0.47 4.04
N LEU A 35 7.99 -0.53 4.60
CA LEU A 35 9.19 -0.44 3.77
C LEU A 35 9.33 -1.65 2.86
N SER A 36 9.02 -2.83 3.37
CA SER A 36 9.07 -4.04 2.55
C SER A 36 8.08 -3.97 1.40
N LEU A 37 6.88 -3.49 1.68
CA LEU A 37 5.87 -3.44 0.65
C LEU A 37 6.21 -2.39 -0.40
N GLU A 38 6.81 -1.27 0.01
CA GLU A 38 7.28 -0.29 -0.96
C GLU A 38 8.30 -0.90 -1.90
N GLU A 39 9.24 -1.66 -1.36
CA GLU A 39 10.22 -2.33 -2.20
C GLU A 39 9.57 -3.33 -3.14
N LEU A 40 8.60 -4.05 -2.63
CA LEU A 40 7.95 -5.09 -3.41
C LEU A 40 7.20 -4.49 -4.59
N LEU A 41 6.42 -3.45 -4.35
CA LEU A 41 5.64 -2.84 -5.41
C LEU A 41 6.55 -2.12 -6.41
N THR A 42 7.59 -1.46 -5.91
CA THR A 42 8.55 -0.81 -6.80
C THR A 42 9.23 -1.85 -7.70
N GLY A 43 9.63 -2.97 -7.13
CA GLY A 43 10.28 -4.01 -7.91
C GLY A 43 9.36 -4.63 -8.93
N ALA A 44 8.07 -4.63 -8.67
CA ALA A 44 7.09 -5.17 -9.61
C ALA A 44 6.65 -4.15 -10.65
N GLY A 45 7.10 -2.90 -10.54
CA GLY A 45 6.74 -1.88 -11.51
C GLY A 45 5.33 -1.36 -11.35
N ILE A 46 4.77 -1.45 -10.16
CA ILE A 46 3.39 -1.03 -9.89
C ILE A 46 3.41 0.31 -9.20
N ASP A 47 2.77 1.31 -9.81
CA ASP A 47 2.63 2.62 -9.18
C ASP A 47 1.78 2.53 -7.94
N TYR A 48 2.19 3.20 -6.89
CA TYR A 48 1.44 3.21 -5.64
C TYR A 48 1.63 4.54 -4.93
N ALA A 49 0.70 4.84 -4.04
CA ALA A 49 0.79 5.99 -3.16
C ALA A 49 0.63 5.51 -1.73
N VAL A 50 1.28 6.20 -0.81
CA VAL A 50 1.21 5.86 0.59
C VAL A 50 0.77 7.10 1.36
N GLU A 51 -0.24 6.94 2.19
CA GLU A 51 -0.69 8.01 3.07
C GLU A 51 -0.63 7.51 4.49
N THR A 52 -0.08 8.32 5.38
CA THR A 52 -0.09 8.01 6.78
C THR A 52 -1.39 8.52 7.37
N ASP A 53 -2.12 7.67 8.02
CA ASP A 53 -3.41 8.05 8.56
C ASP A 53 -3.71 7.19 9.76
N GLU A 54 -4.73 7.57 10.46
CA GLU A 54 -5.15 6.86 11.66
C GLU A 54 -6.09 5.73 11.29
N TYR A 55 -6.02 4.66 12.04
CA TYR A 55 -6.98 3.59 11.95
C TYR A 55 -7.35 3.17 13.36
N HIS A 56 -8.55 2.63 13.51
CA HIS A 56 -9.04 2.21 14.80
C HIS A 56 -8.83 0.73 14.97
N SER A 57 -8.31 0.34 16.12
CA SER A 57 -8.11 -1.05 16.43
C SER A 57 -8.75 -1.36 17.76
N GLY A 58 -9.27 -2.55 17.88
CA GLY A 58 -9.92 -2.96 19.10
C GLY A 58 -11.35 -2.50 19.16
N MET A 59 -12.18 -3.30 19.76
CA MET A 59 -13.59 -2.98 19.86
C MET A 59 -13.94 -2.38 21.21
N ILE A 60 -13.22 -2.78 22.22
CA ILE A 60 -13.53 -2.34 23.57
C ILE A 60 -12.77 -1.10 23.92
N PHE A 61 -11.50 -1.08 23.59
CA PHE A 61 -10.64 0.01 24.02
C PHE A 61 -10.34 1.03 22.93
N ARG A 62 -10.92 0.94 21.80
CA ARG A 62 -10.91 1.99 20.83
C ARG A 62 -9.60 2.71 20.67
N SER A 63 -8.52 2.00 20.56
CA SER A 63 -7.23 2.60 20.33
C SER A 63 -7.15 3.19 18.94
N THR A 64 -6.59 4.38 18.82
CA THR A 64 -6.30 4.97 17.53
C THR A 64 -4.82 4.81 17.26
N ARG A 65 -4.48 4.28 16.12
CA ARG A 65 -3.11 4.05 15.75
C ARG A 65 -2.85 4.60 14.37
N MET A 66 -1.57 4.86 14.10
CA MET A 66 -1.16 5.34 12.80
C MET A 66 -0.79 4.16 11.93
N GLY A 67 -1.15 4.24 10.67
CA GLY A 67 -0.80 3.23 9.70
C GLY A 67 -0.42 3.87 8.38
N ALA A 68 0.26 3.11 7.55
CA ALA A 68 0.59 3.52 6.20
C ALA A 68 -0.40 2.86 5.25
N PHE A 69 -1.22 3.68 4.63
CA PHE A 69 -2.28 3.21 3.74
C PHE A 69 -1.74 3.21 2.32
N PHE A 70 -1.73 2.04 1.70
CA PHE A 70 -1.20 1.87 0.35
C PHE A 70 -2.33 1.83 -0.65
N TYR A 71 -2.22 2.67 -1.67
CA TYR A 71 -3.23 2.78 -2.73
C TYR A 71 -2.61 2.48 -4.07
N VAL A 72 -3.36 1.81 -4.93
CA VAL A 72 -2.93 1.53 -6.30
C VAL A 72 -4.07 1.88 -7.24
N ARG A 73 -3.77 1.96 -8.53
CA ARG A 73 -4.80 2.18 -9.53
C ARG A 73 -5.71 0.97 -9.61
N PRO A 74 -6.99 1.18 -9.90
CA PRO A 74 -7.89 0.04 -10.03
C PRO A 74 -7.41 -1.00 -11.04
N GLU A 75 -6.82 -0.54 -12.15
CA GLU A 75 -6.43 -1.46 -13.20
C GLU A 75 -5.22 -2.32 -12.82
N THR A 76 -4.46 -1.95 -11.81
CA THR A 76 -3.33 -2.76 -11.37
C THR A 76 -3.59 -3.45 -10.04
N ARG A 77 -4.80 -3.34 -9.53
CA ARG A 77 -5.09 -3.90 -8.21
C ARG A 77 -4.91 -5.41 -8.17
N GLU A 78 -5.36 -6.10 -9.21
CA GLU A 78 -5.23 -7.55 -9.23
C GLU A 78 -3.77 -7.96 -9.26
N GLN A 79 -2.98 -7.26 -10.06
CA GLN A 79 -1.56 -7.55 -10.15
C GLN A 79 -0.88 -7.29 -8.81
N ALA A 80 -1.22 -6.18 -8.17
CA ALA A 80 -0.66 -5.86 -6.87
C ALA A 80 -1.03 -6.93 -5.85
N ALA A 81 -2.30 -7.33 -5.85
CA ALA A 81 -2.74 -8.34 -4.90
C ALA A 81 -2.01 -9.66 -5.09
N ALA A 82 -1.77 -10.06 -6.34
CA ALA A 82 -1.06 -11.30 -6.60
C ALA A 82 0.36 -11.23 -6.09
N VAL A 83 1.05 -10.14 -6.36
CA VAL A 83 2.43 -9.97 -5.90
C VAL A 83 2.48 -9.98 -4.38
N MET A 84 1.53 -9.31 -3.75
CA MET A 84 1.48 -9.26 -2.29
C MET A 84 1.26 -10.64 -1.69
N LEU A 85 0.31 -11.38 -2.24
CA LEU A 85 0.02 -12.71 -1.71
C LEU A 85 1.21 -13.65 -1.85
N GLU A 86 1.95 -13.53 -2.95
CA GLU A 86 3.13 -14.36 -3.15
C GLU A 86 4.19 -14.07 -2.11
N ASN A 87 4.13 -12.92 -1.49
CA ASN A 87 5.15 -12.50 -0.53
C ASN A 87 4.62 -12.39 0.89
N GLY A 88 3.46 -12.98 1.15
CA GLY A 88 2.97 -13.07 2.52
C GLY A 88 2.13 -11.91 2.99
N TYR A 89 1.76 -11.01 2.10
CA TYR A 89 0.89 -9.89 2.46
C TYR A 89 -0.51 -10.17 1.98
N VAL A 90 -1.49 -9.96 2.85
CA VAL A 90 -2.88 -10.18 2.52
C VAL A 90 -3.51 -8.83 2.18
N PRO A 91 -3.88 -8.61 0.92
CA PRO A 91 -4.48 -7.32 0.57
C PRO A 91 -5.85 -7.16 1.19
N VAL A 92 -6.24 -5.90 1.40
CA VAL A 92 -7.60 -5.66 1.89
C VAL A 92 -8.59 -6.00 0.79
N ALA A 93 -9.80 -6.32 1.20
CA ALA A 93 -10.83 -6.69 0.25
C ALA A 93 -11.20 -5.51 -0.64
N PRO A 94 -11.60 -5.77 -1.89
CA PRO A 94 -12.02 -4.68 -2.76
C PRO A 94 -13.16 -3.91 -2.12
N GLY A 95 -13.08 -2.59 -2.23
CA GLY A 95 -14.10 -1.73 -1.66
C GLY A 95 -13.91 -1.38 -0.21
N GLU A 96 -12.93 -1.99 0.43
CA GLU A 96 -12.62 -1.66 1.81
C GLU A 96 -11.99 -0.28 1.88
N LYS A 97 -12.32 0.48 2.91
CA LYS A 97 -11.81 1.83 3.01
C LYS A 97 -10.86 2.03 4.16
N GLY A 98 -10.45 0.97 4.79
CA GLY A 98 -9.43 1.07 5.83
C GLY A 98 -9.94 1.54 7.16
N SER A 99 -11.21 1.85 7.29
CA SER A 99 -11.77 2.21 8.58
C SER A 99 -12.52 1.01 9.11
N VAL A 100 -12.54 0.92 10.37
CA VAL A 100 -13.20 -0.21 11.02
C VAL A 100 -14.06 0.27 12.13
#